data_15200ab61a01764d086ad094c7b23354
#
_entry.id   15200ab61a01764d086ad094c7b23354
#
_cell.length_a   1.000
_cell.length_b   1.000
_cell.length_c   1.000
_cell.angle_alpha   90.00
_cell.angle_beta   90.00
_cell.angle_gamma   90.00
#
_symmetry.space_group_name_H-M   'P 1'
#
loop_
_entity.id
_entity.type
_entity.pdbx_description
1 polymer ?
#
loop_
_entity_poly.entity_id
_entity_poly.type
_entity_poly.pdbx_seq_one_letter_code
_entity_poly.pdbx_strand_id
1 'polypeptide(L)'
;DAQIASMRAGSVIVDLAAEQGGNVEGAVAGEAVERHGVTILGAKDMASTMAADTSALFARNLYNFVNAFWADDTDAPVFPDDDELVKGVRVTKDGKVVSERLLAD
;
A
#
# COMPACT_ATOMS: atom_id res chain seq x y z
N ASP A 1 1.11 -18.58 -14.99
CA ASP A 1 1.55 -19.97 -14.79
C ASP A 1 2.74 -20.32 -15.69
N ALA A 2 2.74 -19.96 -16.97
CA ALA A 2 3.84 -20.27 -17.90
C ALA A 2 5.21 -19.67 -17.46
N GLN A 3 5.21 -18.47 -16.91
CA GLN A 3 6.42 -17.85 -16.38
C GLN A 3 6.95 -18.61 -15.15
N ILE A 4 6.07 -19.07 -14.27
CA ILE A 4 6.44 -19.86 -13.09
C ILE A 4 7.05 -21.20 -13.56
N ALA A 5 6.42 -21.86 -14.55
CA ALA A 5 6.92 -23.12 -15.11
C ALA A 5 8.30 -22.99 -15.80
N SER A 6 8.68 -21.78 -16.24
CA SER A 6 10.01 -21.53 -16.83
C SER A 6 11.10 -21.26 -15.80
N MET A 7 10.75 -21.14 -14.52
CA MET A 7 11.72 -20.89 -13.45
C MET A 7 12.41 -22.20 -13.04
N ARG A 8 13.59 -22.04 -12.43
CA ARG A 8 14.33 -23.18 -11.91
C ARG A 8 13.61 -23.79 -10.72
N ALA A 9 13.50 -25.11 -10.66
CA ALA A 9 12.99 -25.81 -9.48
C ALA A 9 13.76 -25.39 -8.20
N GLY A 10 13.05 -25.18 -7.11
CA GLY A 10 13.57 -24.63 -5.86
C GLY A 10 13.63 -23.11 -5.79
N SER A 11 13.20 -22.39 -6.84
CA SER A 11 13.04 -20.92 -6.78
C SER A 11 11.91 -20.53 -5.84
N VAL A 12 12.03 -19.29 -5.30
CA VAL A 12 11.00 -18.70 -4.43
C VAL A 12 10.52 -17.39 -5.04
N ILE A 13 9.21 -17.20 -5.08
CA ILE A 13 8.54 -15.95 -5.43
C ILE A 13 7.84 -15.43 -4.18
N VAL A 14 7.99 -14.14 -3.89
CA VAL A 14 7.23 -13.47 -2.82
C VAL A 14 6.28 -12.46 -3.46
N ASP A 15 4.98 -12.71 -3.34
CA ASP A 15 3.94 -11.79 -3.81
C ASP A 15 3.52 -10.86 -2.66
N LEU A 16 4.00 -9.61 -2.71
CA LEU A 16 3.68 -8.59 -1.70
C LEU A 16 2.26 -8.03 -1.84
N ALA A 17 1.60 -8.26 -2.98
CA ALA A 17 0.26 -7.78 -3.25
C ALA A 17 -0.83 -8.87 -3.02
N ALA A 18 -0.47 -10.03 -2.48
CA ALA A 18 -1.37 -11.17 -2.33
C ALA A 18 -2.70 -10.84 -1.63
N GLU A 19 -2.68 -9.95 -0.63
CA GLU A 19 -3.89 -9.50 0.10
C GLU A 19 -4.83 -8.64 -0.77
N GLN A 20 -4.33 -8.07 -1.86
CA GLN A 20 -5.09 -7.18 -2.76
C GLN A 20 -5.35 -7.84 -4.13
N GLY A 21 -5.40 -9.17 -4.16
CA GLY A 21 -5.63 -9.96 -5.36
C GLY A 21 -4.38 -10.54 -6.01
N GLY A 22 -3.18 -10.14 -5.55
CA GLY A 22 -1.90 -10.68 -5.99
C GLY A 22 -1.46 -10.32 -7.41
N ASN A 23 -0.17 -10.43 -7.65
CA ASN A 23 0.44 -10.28 -8.98
C ASN A 23 0.93 -11.62 -9.55
N VAL A 24 0.92 -12.67 -8.73
CA VAL A 24 1.42 -14.00 -9.09
C VAL A 24 0.28 -14.99 -9.12
N GLU A 25 0.09 -15.65 -10.27
CA GLU A 25 -0.95 -16.67 -10.44
C GLU A 25 -0.78 -17.80 -9.43
N GLY A 26 -1.82 -18.03 -8.64
CA GLY A 26 -1.83 -19.05 -7.59
C GLY A 26 -1.24 -18.61 -6.26
N ALA A 27 -0.83 -17.36 -6.09
CA ALA A 27 -0.50 -16.82 -4.78
C ALA A 27 -1.75 -16.78 -3.88
N VAL A 28 -1.60 -17.21 -2.62
CA VAL A 28 -2.63 -17.15 -1.59
C VAL A 28 -2.08 -16.37 -0.40
N ALA A 29 -2.78 -15.31 0.01
CA ALA A 29 -2.32 -14.47 1.10
C ALA A 29 -2.14 -15.25 2.40
N GLY A 30 -0.97 -15.16 3.00
CA GLY A 30 -0.58 -15.86 4.23
C GLY A 30 -0.16 -17.30 4.05
N GLU A 31 -0.08 -17.82 2.81
CA GLU A 31 0.28 -19.20 2.53
C GLU A 31 1.54 -19.34 1.67
N ALA A 32 2.17 -20.49 1.76
CA ALA A 32 3.22 -20.94 0.84
C ALA A 32 2.61 -22.01 -0.08
N VAL A 33 2.55 -21.72 -1.38
CA VAL A 33 2.01 -22.63 -2.39
C VAL A 33 3.15 -23.10 -3.29
N GLU A 34 3.19 -24.38 -3.61
CA GLU A 34 4.15 -24.92 -4.57
C GLU A 34 3.51 -25.13 -5.94
N ARG A 35 4.15 -24.61 -7.01
CA ARG A 35 3.78 -24.82 -8.41
C ARG A 35 5.02 -25.04 -9.26
N HIS A 36 5.03 -26.09 -10.05
CA HIS A 36 6.15 -26.45 -10.94
C HIS A 36 7.52 -26.52 -10.22
N GLY A 37 7.53 -26.92 -8.93
CA GLY A 37 8.74 -26.94 -8.11
C GLY A 37 9.22 -25.55 -7.66
N VAL A 38 8.39 -24.52 -7.83
CA VAL A 38 8.64 -23.15 -7.35
C VAL A 38 7.74 -22.88 -6.15
N THR A 39 8.31 -22.34 -5.07
CA THR A 39 7.55 -21.93 -3.89
C THR A 39 7.05 -20.50 -4.07
N ILE A 40 5.75 -20.28 -3.96
CA ILE A 40 5.10 -18.97 -4.02
C ILE A 40 4.64 -18.62 -2.61
N LEU A 41 5.18 -17.52 -2.05
CA LEU A 41 4.81 -16.98 -0.74
C LEU A 41 3.87 -15.80 -0.96
N GLY A 42 2.60 -15.95 -0.58
CA GLY A 42 1.66 -14.83 -0.54
C GLY A 42 1.88 -14.02 0.74
N ALA A 43 2.46 -12.83 0.61
CA ALA A 43 2.69 -11.97 1.77
C ALA A 43 1.37 -11.53 2.41
N LYS A 44 1.35 -11.50 3.74
CA LYS A 44 0.22 -11.02 4.53
C LYS A 44 0.72 -10.24 5.73
N ASP A 45 0.03 -9.13 6.06
CA ASP A 45 0.32 -8.29 7.22
C ASP A 45 1.80 -7.85 7.32
N MET A 46 2.48 -7.66 6.18
CA MET A 46 3.92 -7.35 6.13
C MET A 46 4.30 -6.12 6.95
N ALA A 47 3.44 -5.09 6.97
CA ALA A 47 3.65 -3.90 7.79
C ALA A 47 3.75 -4.24 9.28
N SER A 48 2.96 -5.20 9.75
CA SER A 48 2.97 -5.64 11.15
C SER A 48 4.19 -6.48 11.51
N THR A 49 4.76 -7.23 10.55
CA THR A 49 5.96 -8.05 10.78
C THR A 49 7.23 -7.20 10.95
N MET A 50 7.24 -5.98 10.40
CA MET A 50 8.34 -5.01 10.50
C MET A 50 7.85 -3.70 11.15
N ALA A 51 7.08 -3.79 12.23
CA ALA A 51 6.31 -2.69 12.79
C ALA A 51 7.13 -1.43 13.11
N ALA A 52 8.35 -1.58 13.64
CA ALA A 52 9.21 -0.44 13.97
C ALA A 52 9.61 0.36 12.73
N ASP A 53 10.10 -0.32 11.68
CA ASP A 53 10.56 0.33 10.44
C ASP A 53 9.37 0.91 9.67
N THR A 54 8.28 0.16 9.58
CA THR A 54 7.05 0.60 8.91
C THR A 54 6.46 1.83 9.57
N SER A 55 6.40 1.86 10.92
CA SER A 55 5.90 3.01 11.67
C SER A 55 6.79 4.24 11.47
N ALA A 56 8.11 4.08 11.44
CA ALA A 56 9.05 5.18 11.19
C ALA A 56 8.88 5.76 9.78
N LEU A 57 8.75 4.90 8.76
CA LEU A 57 8.52 5.32 7.37
C LEU A 57 7.16 6.02 7.22
N PHE A 58 6.12 5.48 7.83
CA PHE A 58 4.79 6.07 7.81
C PHE A 58 4.76 7.44 8.49
N ALA A 59 5.38 7.56 9.67
CA ALA A 59 5.50 8.84 10.37
C ALA A 59 6.24 9.90 9.53
N ARG A 60 7.31 9.49 8.82
CA ARG A 60 8.02 10.38 7.90
C ARG A 60 7.14 10.83 6.73
N ASN A 61 6.32 9.94 6.17
CA ASN A 61 5.39 10.29 5.10
C ASN A 61 4.35 11.31 5.58
N LEU A 62 3.80 11.11 6.79
CA LEU A 62 2.86 12.07 7.40
C LEU A 62 3.52 13.44 7.62
N TYR A 63 4.73 13.45 8.18
CA TYR A 63 5.49 14.68 8.37
C TYR A 63 5.74 15.41 7.05
N ASN A 64 6.23 14.69 6.04
CA ASN A 64 6.51 15.27 4.72
C ASN A 64 5.24 15.83 4.07
N PHE A 65 4.11 15.13 4.20
CA PHE A 65 2.83 15.60 3.70
C PHE A 65 2.40 16.91 4.38
N VAL A 66 2.41 16.96 5.71
CA VAL A 66 2.05 18.17 6.45
C VAL A 66 3.01 19.33 6.11
N ASN A 67 4.32 19.04 6.07
CA ASN A 67 5.34 20.03 5.78
C ASN A 67 5.24 20.61 4.35
N ALA A 68 4.83 19.79 3.37
CA ALA A 68 4.63 20.26 2.00
C ALA A 68 3.50 21.32 1.88
N PHE A 69 2.55 21.29 2.79
CA PHE A 69 1.41 22.22 2.84
C PHE A 69 1.49 23.22 4.00
N TRP A 70 2.63 23.32 4.68
CA TRP A 70 2.81 24.27 5.77
C TRP A 70 2.87 25.70 5.22
N ALA A 71 2.08 26.57 5.79
CA ALA A 71 2.04 28.00 5.45
C ALA A 71 2.60 28.82 6.62
N ASP A 72 3.77 29.44 6.42
CA ASP A 72 4.49 30.17 7.46
C ASP A 72 3.72 31.42 7.96
N ASP A 73 2.90 32.00 7.12
CA ASP A 73 2.08 33.17 7.43
C ASP A 73 0.93 32.86 8.39
N THR A 74 0.42 31.64 8.37
CA THR A 74 -0.67 31.19 9.24
C THR A 74 -0.20 30.25 10.37
N ASP A 75 1.06 29.86 10.36
CA ASP A 75 1.65 28.85 11.26
C ASP A 75 0.80 27.57 11.34
N ALA A 76 0.27 27.16 10.19
CA ALA A 76 -0.61 26.00 10.06
C ALA A 76 -0.55 25.38 8.65
N PRO A 77 -0.87 24.11 8.49
CA PRO A 77 -0.97 23.50 7.16
C PRO A 77 -2.23 24.02 6.43
N VAL A 78 -2.07 24.40 5.17
CA VAL A 78 -3.16 24.80 4.27
C VAL A 78 -3.26 23.75 3.15
N PHE A 79 -4.38 23.06 3.08
CA PHE A 79 -4.62 21.99 2.11
C PHE A 79 -5.52 22.48 0.96
N PRO A 80 -4.97 22.85 -0.21
CA PRO A 80 -5.75 23.32 -1.35
C PRO A 80 -6.72 22.25 -1.86
N ASP A 81 -7.94 22.66 -2.23
CA ASP A 81 -8.95 21.72 -2.70
C ASP A 81 -8.67 21.17 -4.12
N ASP A 82 -7.88 21.89 -4.89
CA ASP A 82 -7.51 21.54 -6.27
C ASP A 82 -6.22 20.70 -6.37
N ASP A 83 -5.46 20.58 -5.27
CA ASP A 83 -4.24 19.78 -5.24
C ASP A 83 -4.56 18.28 -5.30
N GLU A 84 -3.87 17.55 -6.18
CA GLU A 84 -4.12 16.12 -6.43
C GLU A 84 -3.73 15.22 -5.25
N LEU A 85 -2.66 15.57 -4.52
CA LEU A 85 -2.26 14.81 -3.33
C LEU A 85 -3.31 14.98 -2.23
N VAL A 86 -3.79 16.20 -2.05
CA VAL A 86 -4.85 16.50 -1.07
C VAL A 86 -6.14 15.77 -1.43
N LYS A 87 -6.57 15.78 -2.69
CA LYS A 87 -7.73 15.01 -3.18
C LYS A 87 -7.57 13.52 -2.93
N GLY A 88 -6.38 12.98 -3.20
CA GLY A 88 -6.08 11.56 -3.06
C GLY A 88 -6.14 11.03 -1.64
N VAL A 89 -5.84 11.87 -0.62
CA VAL A 89 -5.81 11.46 0.79
C VAL A 89 -6.99 11.95 1.61
N ARG A 90 -7.73 12.96 1.13
CA ARG A 90 -8.85 13.55 1.85
C ARG A 90 -10.06 12.64 1.83
N VAL A 91 -10.45 12.17 2.99
CA VAL A 91 -11.64 11.32 3.18
C VAL A 91 -12.86 12.17 3.52
N THR A 92 -12.70 13.14 4.42
CA THR A 92 -13.78 14.00 4.90
C THR A 92 -13.41 15.47 4.84
N LYS A 93 -14.40 16.34 4.61
CA LYS A 93 -14.30 17.79 4.71
C LYS A 93 -15.62 18.35 5.24
N ASP A 94 -15.56 19.29 6.18
CA ASP A 94 -16.73 19.98 6.75
C ASP A 94 -17.82 19.02 7.22
N GLY A 95 -17.43 17.91 7.84
CA GLY A 95 -18.34 16.88 8.36
C GLY A 95 -18.97 15.97 7.30
N LYS A 96 -18.53 16.03 6.05
CA LYS A 96 -19.02 15.18 4.95
C LYS A 96 -17.91 14.33 4.37
N VAL A 97 -18.26 13.12 3.91
CA VAL A 97 -17.35 12.29 3.10
C VAL A 97 -17.22 12.94 1.72
N VAL A 98 -15.98 13.15 1.28
CA VAL A 98 -15.64 13.77 -0.02
C VAL A 98 -14.79 12.84 -0.90
N SER A 99 -14.34 11.72 -0.38
CA SER A 99 -13.58 10.72 -1.15
C SER A 99 -14.48 10.02 -2.16
N GLU A 100 -14.21 10.20 -3.44
CA GLU A 100 -14.95 9.52 -4.53
C GLU A 100 -14.91 8.00 -4.39
N ARG A 101 -13.82 7.43 -3.87
CA ARG A 101 -13.68 5.98 -3.64
C ARG A 101 -14.67 5.44 -2.62
N LEU A 102 -15.07 6.25 -1.64
CA LEU A 102 -16.02 5.86 -0.60
C LEU A 102 -17.47 6.26 -0.92
N LEU A 103 -17.67 7.05 -1.97
CA LEU A 103 -19.00 7.45 -2.44
C LEU A 103 -19.48 6.56 -3.61
N ALA A 104 -18.59 5.72 -4.17
CA ALA A 104 -18.87 4.86 -5.31
C ALA A 104 -19.44 3.46 -4.91
N ASP A 105 -19.51 3.17 -3.60
CA ASP A 105 -20.17 2.00 -3.02
C ASP A 105 -21.57 2.40 -2.49
#